data_35057bcbfe62baee301f31a64ca14d07
#
_entry.id   35057bcbfe62baee301f31a64ca14d07
#
_cell.length_a   1.000
_cell.length_b   1.000
_cell.length_c   1.000
_cell.angle_alpha   90.00
_cell.angle_beta   90.00
_cell.angle_gamma   90.00
#
_symmetry.space_group_name_H-M   'P 1'
#
loop_
_entity.id
_entity.type
_entity.pdbx_description
1 polymer ?
#
loop_
_entity_poly.entity_id
_entity_poly.type
_entity_poly.pdbx_seq_one_letter_code
_entity_poly.pdbx_strand_id
1 'polypeptide(L)'
;MSTFDPVMPPYNSSDPSARFLSASALDFLLIEMVPMAYRVTNELSTSQTQQTAQLEEDEEREAVFFRLESIGYRVGQGLVERFSRDRPKFTDTLDVIKFLCKDLWTLVFRKQVDNLKTNHRGVYVLTDNQFRPFSRMSTEAGGQAVVRAQPFLWLPCGIVRGALAAMGIQATVQAETTELPGAVFQIKTITGKP
;
A
#
# COMPACT_ATOMS: atom_id res chain seq x y z
N MET A 1 -29.37 -5.02 12.60
CA MET A 1 -28.12 -4.25 12.79
C MET A 1 -27.06 -5.27 13.17
N SER A 2 -26.26 -5.74 12.24
CA SER A 2 -25.17 -6.66 12.54
C SER A 2 -24.00 -5.81 13.03
N THR A 3 -23.74 -5.85 14.32
CA THR A 3 -22.52 -5.31 14.93
C THR A 3 -21.36 -6.21 14.51
N PHE A 4 -20.74 -5.89 13.39
CA PHE A 4 -19.42 -6.47 13.10
C PHE A 4 -18.45 -5.85 14.10
N ASP A 5 -18.08 -6.61 15.12
CA ASP A 5 -16.92 -6.28 15.92
C ASP A 5 -15.74 -6.07 14.98
N PRO A 6 -14.96 -4.99 15.14
CA PRO A 6 -13.74 -4.82 14.36
C PRO A 6 -12.88 -6.05 14.64
N VAL A 7 -12.56 -6.81 13.58
CA VAL A 7 -11.65 -7.94 13.73
C VAL A 7 -10.31 -7.35 14.15
N MET A 8 -10.08 -7.37 15.44
CA MET A 8 -8.73 -7.15 15.98
C MET A 8 -7.79 -8.09 15.25
N PRO A 9 -6.59 -7.64 14.87
CA PRO A 9 -5.57 -8.56 14.39
C PRO A 9 -5.54 -9.76 15.35
N PRO A 10 -5.21 -10.96 14.90
CA PRO A 10 -5.25 -12.17 15.71
C PRO A 10 -4.20 -12.07 16.82
N TYR A 11 -4.48 -11.18 17.75
CA TYR A 11 -3.72 -10.89 18.92
C TYR A 11 -4.61 -11.14 20.13
N ASN A 12 -4.25 -12.17 20.87
CA ASN A 12 -4.81 -12.41 22.19
C ASN A 12 -3.70 -12.11 23.20
N SER A 13 -3.96 -11.16 24.11
CA SER A 13 -3.01 -10.79 25.15
C SER A 13 -2.66 -11.97 26.10
N SER A 14 -3.49 -12.99 26.14
CA SER A 14 -3.28 -14.22 26.89
C SER A 14 -2.59 -15.33 26.09
N ASP A 15 -2.28 -15.14 24.81
CA ASP A 15 -1.56 -16.11 24.01
C ASP A 15 -0.07 -16.12 24.39
N PRO A 16 0.44 -17.22 24.98
CA PRO A 16 1.84 -17.32 25.37
C PRO A 16 2.80 -17.38 24.18
N SER A 17 2.29 -17.65 22.98
CA SER A 17 3.08 -17.67 21.73
C SER A 17 3.14 -16.30 21.04
N ALA A 18 2.38 -15.31 21.50
CA ALA A 18 2.37 -13.98 20.91
C ALA A 18 3.77 -13.36 20.90
N ARG A 19 4.15 -12.82 19.75
CA ARG A 19 5.41 -12.11 19.54
C ARG A 19 5.11 -10.64 19.32
N PHE A 20 5.84 -9.80 20.02
CA PHE A 20 5.72 -8.34 19.92
C PHE A 20 6.92 -7.75 19.18
N LEU A 21 6.63 -6.87 18.27
CA LEU A 21 7.62 -6.04 17.59
C LEU A 21 7.29 -4.58 17.87
N SER A 22 8.32 -3.76 18.06
CA SER A 22 8.11 -2.31 18.19
C SER A 22 7.39 -1.77 16.95
N ALA A 23 6.36 -0.94 17.16
CA ALA A 23 5.68 -0.26 16.05
C ALA A 23 6.63 0.60 15.21
N SER A 24 7.70 1.12 15.82
CA SER A 24 8.74 1.90 15.13
C SER A 24 9.56 1.06 14.13
N ALA A 25 9.61 -0.27 14.28
CA ALA A 25 10.33 -1.12 13.34
C ALA A 25 9.75 -1.03 11.93
N LEU A 26 8.41 -0.98 11.80
CA LEU A 26 7.75 -0.76 10.51
C LEU A 26 8.01 0.65 9.97
N ASP A 27 7.98 1.66 10.85
CA ASP A 27 8.24 3.03 10.45
C ASP A 27 9.67 3.18 9.88
N PHE A 28 10.68 2.61 10.56
CA PHE A 28 12.07 2.61 10.07
C PHE A 28 12.24 1.83 8.76
N LEU A 29 11.57 0.69 8.64
CA LEU A 29 11.59 -0.09 7.41
C LEU A 29 11.02 0.72 6.23
N LEU A 30 9.88 1.37 6.41
CA LEU A 30 9.26 2.19 5.37
C LEU A 30 10.12 3.39 4.98
N ILE A 31 10.74 4.05 5.96
CA ILE A 31 11.66 5.19 5.72
C ILE A 31 12.83 4.76 4.84
N GLU A 32 13.45 3.60 5.12
CA GLU A 32 14.65 3.15 4.40
C GLU A 32 14.34 2.43 3.08
N MET A 33 13.14 1.88 2.91
CA MET A 33 12.80 1.05 1.76
C MET A 33 12.85 1.83 0.44
N VAL A 34 12.41 3.07 0.43
CA VAL A 34 12.44 3.93 -0.77
C VAL A 34 13.88 4.28 -1.15
N PRO A 35 14.73 4.84 -0.27
CA PRO A 35 16.14 5.09 -0.58
C PRO A 35 16.88 3.82 -1.02
N MET A 36 16.62 2.69 -0.37
CA MET A 36 17.21 1.41 -0.75
C MET A 36 16.84 1.00 -2.18
N ALA A 37 15.59 1.18 -2.58
CA ALA A 37 15.14 0.85 -3.93
C ALA A 37 15.86 1.70 -4.99
N TYR A 38 16.09 2.98 -4.72
CA TYR A 38 16.89 3.86 -5.58
C TYR A 38 18.36 3.38 -5.65
N ARG A 39 19.01 3.11 -4.50
CA ARG A 39 20.39 2.60 -4.48
C ARG A 39 20.55 1.32 -5.30
N VAL A 40 19.68 0.34 -5.06
CA VAL A 40 19.73 -0.94 -5.79
C VAL A 40 19.49 -0.75 -7.29
N THR A 41 18.60 0.16 -7.69
CA THR A 41 18.36 0.45 -9.11
C THR A 41 19.62 1.03 -9.75
N ASN A 42 20.27 1.98 -9.10
CA ASN A 42 21.49 2.62 -9.61
C ASN A 42 22.68 1.67 -9.67
N GLU A 43 22.85 0.82 -8.65
CA GLU A 43 23.91 -0.20 -8.63
C GLU A 43 23.76 -1.20 -9.79
N LEU A 44 22.53 -1.66 -10.06
CA LEU A 44 22.27 -2.59 -11.13
C LEU A 44 22.44 -1.96 -12.51
N SER A 45 22.04 -0.72 -12.69
CA SER A 45 22.26 0.02 -13.93
C SER A 45 23.74 0.20 -14.23
N THR A 46 24.52 0.57 -13.24
CA THR A 46 25.97 0.74 -13.35
C THR A 46 26.67 -0.58 -13.68
N SER A 47 26.18 -1.69 -13.15
CA SER A 47 26.76 -3.03 -13.39
C SER A 47 26.48 -3.58 -14.80
N GLN A 48 25.40 -3.16 -15.42
CA GLN A 48 24.99 -3.63 -16.76
C GLN A 48 25.60 -2.83 -17.91
N THR A 49 26.02 -1.60 -17.64
CA THR A 49 26.56 -0.71 -18.67
C THR A 49 27.99 -0.34 -18.29
N GLN A 50 29.00 -0.91 -18.96
CA GLN A 50 30.39 -0.46 -18.89
C GLN A 50 30.60 0.94 -19.48
N GLN A 51 29.55 1.60 -19.92
CA GLN A 51 29.53 2.98 -20.38
C GLN A 51 28.57 3.78 -19.52
N THR A 52 29.04 4.88 -19.02
CA THR A 52 28.43 5.90 -18.17
C THR A 52 27.12 6.51 -18.74
N ALA A 53 26.12 5.73 -18.99
CA ALA A 53 24.78 6.24 -19.22
C ALA A 53 24.04 6.22 -17.85
N GLN A 54 23.93 7.37 -17.22
CA GLN A 54 22.92 7.56 -16.19
C GLN A 54 21.56 7.24 -16.83
N LEU A 55 20.77 6.42 -16.17
CA LEU A 55 19.37 6.26 -16.55
C LEU A 55 18.73 7.65 -16.60
N GLU A 56 17.89 7.89 -17.59
CA GLU A 56 17.04 9.07 -17.56
C GLU A 56 16.20 9.03 -16.28
N GLU A 57 15.95 10.17 -15.66
CA GLU A 57 15.26 10.28 -14.35
C GLU A 57 13.90 9.55 -14.35
N ASP A 58 13.21 9.56 -15.48
CA ASP A 58 11.93 8.86 -15.63
C ASP A 58 12.10 7.34 -15.66
N GLU A 59 13.14 6.81 -16.29
CA GLU A 59 13.44 5.36 -16.33
C GLU A 59 13.86 4.86 -14.95
N GLU A 60 14.68 5.61 -14.23
CA GLU A 60 15.03 5.30 -12.85
C GLU A 60 13.79 5.24 -11.97
N ARG A 61 12.93 6.24 -12.07
CA ARG A 61 11.70 6.34 -11.30
C ARG A 61 10.75 5.18 -11.58
N GLU A 62 10.60 4.78 -12.86
CA GLU A 62 9.79 3.63 -13.25
C GLU A 62 10.35 2.32 -12.70
N ALA A 63 11.65 2.11 -12.76
CA ALA A 63 12.32 0.94 -12.22
C ALA A 63 12.16 0.84 -10.69
N VAL A 64 12.29 1.95 -9.99
CA VAL A 64 12.05 2.04 -8.52
C VAL A 64 10.59 1.76 -8.19
N PHE A 65 9.65 2.35 -8.95
CA PHE A 65 8.22 2.08 -8.81
C PHE A 65 7.95 0.57 -8.92
N PHE A 66 8.43 -0.07 -9.96
CA PHE A 66 8.22 -1.50 -10.18
C PHE A 66 8.76 -2.36 -9.03
N ARG A 67 9.94 -2.01 -8.48
CA ARG A 67 10.53 -2.73 -7.35
C ARG A 67 9.66 -2.63 -6.09
N LEU A 68 9.30 -1.41 -5.71
CA LEU A 68 8.51 -1.15 -4.50
C LEU A 68 7.10 -1.74 -4.63
N GLU A 69 6.49 -1.58 -5.79
CA GLU A 69 5.16 -2.11 -6.09
C GLU A 69 5.15 -3.64 -6.06
N SER A 70 6.16 -4.30 -6.63
CA SER A 70 6.29 -5.76 -6.62
C SER A 70 6.49 -6.33 -5.21
N ILE A 71 7.26 -5.64 -4.36
CA ILE A 71 7.38 -6.01 -2.93
C ILE A 71 6.03 -5.88 -2.25
N GLY A 72 5.37 -4.73 -2.43
CA GLY A 72 4.04 -4.48 -1.87
C GLY A 72 3.02 -5.52 -2.33
N TYR A 73 3.02 -5.89 -3.60
CA TYR A 73 2.13 -6.89 -4.16
C TYR A 73 2.24 -8.24 -3.43
N ARG A 74 3.46 -8.74 -3.20
CA ARG A 74 3.68 -9.99 -2.46
C ARG A 74 3.25 -9.88 -1.00
N VAL A 75 3.51 -8.73 -0.36
CA VAL A 75 3.05 -8.46 1.01
C VAL A 75 1.52 -8.48 1.07
N GLY A 76 0.85 -7.82 0.13
CA GLY A 76 -0.61 -7.79 0.05
C GLY A 76 -1.24 -9.18 -0.09
N GLN A 77 -0.66 -10.04 -0.93
CA GLN A 77 -1.10 -11.43 -1.06
C GLN A 77 -0.98 -12.21 0.26
N GLY A 78 0.17 -12.12 0.93
CA GLY A 78 0.39 -12.80 2.21
C GLY A 78 -0.50 -12.28 3.33
N LEU A 79 -0.82 -10.99 3.34
CA LEU A 79 -1.75 -10.41 4.30
C LEU A 79 -3.16 -10.98 4.12
N VAL A 80 -3.66 -11.06 2.89
CA VAL A 80 -4.97 -11.64 2.61
C VAL A 80 -5.01 -13.11 3.00
N GLU A 81 -4.03 -13.91 2.61
CA GLU A 81 -3.97 -15.32 2.97
C GLU A 81 -4.08 -15.54 4.48
N ARG A 82 -3.39 -14.72 5.27
CA ARG A 82 -3.39 -14.83 6.72
C ARG A 82 -4.68 -14.35 7.37
N PHE A 83 -5.19 -13.18 6.94
CA PHE A 83 -6.24 -12.47 7.67
C PHE A 83 -7.65 -12.64 7.09
N SER A 84 -7.80 -13.29 5.93
CA SER A 84 -9.11 -13.69 5.41
C SER A 84 -9.52 -15.12 5.78
N ARG A 85 -8.60 -15.93 6.30
CA ARG A 85 -8.80 -17.37 6.56
C ARG A 85 -10.04 -17.68 7.40
N ASP A 86 -10.23 -16.93 8.48
CA ASP A 86 -11.29 -17.20 9.46
C ASP A 86 -12.55 -16.34 9.20
N ARG A 87 -12.63 -15.73 8.02
CA ARG A 87 -13.77 -14.90 7.62
C ARG A 87 -14.76 -15.66 6.76
N PRO A 88 -16.04 -15.26 6.80
CA PRO A 88 -17.02 -15.70 5.81
C PRO A 88 -16.54 -15.36 4.40
N LYS A 89 -16.97 -16.15 3.42
CA LYS A 89 -16.69 -15.84 2.01
C LYS A 89 -17.23 -14.47 1.64
N PHE A 90 -16.45 -13.71 0.91
CA PHE A 90 -16.90 -12.45 0.33
C PHE A 90 -17.97 -12.74 -0.71
N THR A 91 -19.06 -11.99 -0.68
CA THR A 91 -20.21 -12.20 -1.57
C THR A 91 -20.08 -11.37 -2.85
N ASP A 92 -19.47 -10.21 -2.76
CA ASP A 92 -19.30 -9.30 -3.89
C ASP A 92 -17.99 -8.49 -3.79
N THR A 93 -17.70 -7.76 -4.86
CA THR A 93 -16.51 -6.88 -4.93
C THR A 93 -16.52 -5.81 -3.86
N LEU A 94 -17.69 -5.29 -3.50
CA LEU A 94 -17.80 -4.24 -2.49
C LEU A 94 -17.43 -4.76 -1.10
N ASP A 95 -17.76 -6.02 -0.78
CA ASP A 95 -17.35 -6.64 0.48
C ASP A 95 -15.84 -6.80 0.57
N VAL A 96 -15.20 -7.16 -0.55
CA VAL A 96 -13.73 -7.19 -0.65
C VAL A 96 -13.13 -5.80 -0.42
N ILE A 97 -13.69 -4.77 -1.05
CA ILE A 97 -13.22 -3.38 -0.85
C ILE A 97 -13.44 -2.91 0.59
N LYS A 98 -14.54 -3.29 1.24
CA LYS A 98 -14.78 -2.98 2.66
C LYS A 98 -13.75 -3.66 3.56
N PHE A 99 -13.44 -4.94 3.31
CA PHE A 99 -12.39 -5.65 4.03
C PHE A 99 -11.03 -4.96 3.89
N LEU A 100 -10.69 -4.54 2.67
CA LEU A 100 -9.45 -3.79 2.43
C LEU A 100 -9.44 -2.47 3.20
N CYS A 101 -10.51 -1.67 3.14
CA CYS A 101 -10.58 -0.34 3.75
C CYS A 101 -10.58 -0.37 5.29
N LYS A 102 -11.18 -1.40 5.88
CA LYS A 102 -11.32 -1.53 7.33
C LYS A 102 -10.20 -2.38 7.91
N ASP A 103 -10.15 -3.64 7.53
CA ASP A 103 -9.33 -4.63 8.21
C ASP A 103 -7.88 -4.58 7.79
N LEU A 104 -7.61 -4.68 6.48
CA LEU A 104 -6.24 -4.61 5.98
C LEU A 104 -5.62 -3.23 6.22
N TRP A 105 -6.39 -2.15 6.03
CA TRP A 105 -5.90 -0.80 6.29
C TRP A 105 -5.53 -0.62 7.75
N THR A 106 -6.39 -1.08 8.67
CA THR A 106 -6.12 -1.04 10.12
C THR A 106 -4.90 -1.87 10.49
N LEU A 107 -4.72 -3.03 9.86
CA LEU A 107 -3.58 -3.89 10.14
C LEU A 107 -2.26 -3.22 9.75
N VAL A 108 -2.19 -2.63 8.56
CA VAL A 108 -0.97 -2.05 7.99
C VAL A 108 -0.74 -0.62 8.50
N PHE A 109 -1.77 0.22 8.44
CA PHE A 109 -1.66 1.66 8.70
C PHE A 109 -2.23 2.11 10.04
N ARG A 110 -2.76 1.17 10.86
CA ARG A 110 -3.28 1.40 12.22
C ARG A 110 -4.51 2.30 12.29
N LYS A 111 -5.21 2.48 11.20
CA LYS A 111 -6.49 3.18 11.11
C LYS A 111 -7.29 2.66 9.92
N GLN A 112 -8.56 2.96 9.88
CA GLN A 112 -9.40 2.70 8.71
C GLN A 112 -9.26 3.83 7.68
N VAL A 113 -9.63 3.56 6.44
CA VAL A 113 -9.80 4.59 5.40
C VAL A 113 -10.89 5.58 5.84
N ASP A 114 -10.61 6.87 5.70
CA ASP A 114 -11.56 7.91 6.14
C ASP A 114 -12.78 8.02 5.21
N ASN A 115 -12.56 7.88 3.91
CA ASN A 115 -13.64 7.98 2.92
C ASN A 115 -13.44 7.00 1.77
N LEU A 116 -14.54 6.35 1.38
CA LEU A 116 -14.61 5.46 0.22
C LEU A 116 -15.68 5.97 -0.73
N LYS A 117 -15.27 6.32 -1.95
CA LYS A 117 -16.18 6.68 -3.05
C LYS A 117 -16.14 5.61 -4.13
N THR A 118 -17.26 5.36 -4.78
CA THR A 118 -17.34 4.46 -5.94
C THR A 118 -18.23 5.07 -7.02
N ASN A 119 -17.91 4.76 -8.27
CA ASN A 119 -18.76 5.12 -9.40
C ASN A 119 -19.68 3.98 -9.83
N HIS A 120 -19.73 2.87 -9.09
CA HIS A 120 -20.48 1.65 -9.42
C HIS A 120 -20.10 1.00 -10.78
N ARG A 121 -19.01 1.45 -11.40
CA ARG A 121 -18.46 0.92 -12.66
C ARG A 121 -17.04 0.37 -12.47
N GLY A 122 -16.75 -0.10 -11.24
CA GLY A 122 -15.46 -0.71 -10.93
C GLY A 122 -14.34 0.29 -10.57
N VAL A 123 -14.66 1.56 -10.34
CA VAL A 123 -13.69 2.52 -9.82
C VAL A 123 -14.02 2.82 -8.36
N TYR A 124 -13.00 2.71 -7.51
CA TYR A 124 -13.08 3.01 -6.08
C TYR A 124 -11.98 4.00 -5.73
N VAL A 125 -12.34 5.01 -4.95
CA VAL A 125 -11.39 6.04 -4.46
C VAL A 125 -11.39 6.00 -2.95
N LEU A 126 -10.23 5.68 -2.40
CA LEU A 126 -9.98 5.60 -0.96
C LEU A 126 -9.21 6.85 -0.55
N THR A 127 -9.73 7.57 0.43
CA THR A 127 -9.06 8.76 0.98
C THR A 127 -8.65 8.49 2.41
N ASP A 128 -7.38 8.71 2.71
CA ASP A 128 -6.80 8.68 4.04
C ASP A 128 -6.18 10.05 4.33
N ASN A 129 -6.82 10.83 5.21
CA ASN A 129 -6.41 12.20 5.52
C ASN A 129 -5.19 12.26 6.46
N GLN A 130 -4.85 11.15 7.10
CA GLN A 130 -3.72 11.03 8.02
C GLN A 130 -2.96 9.74 7.73
N PHE A 131 -2.47 9.63 6.50
CA PHE A 131 -1.76 8.47 6.04
C PHE A 131 -0.47 8.28 6.84
N ARG A 132 -0.39 7.17 7.58
CA ARG A 132 0.65 6.94 8.59
C ARG A 132 2.09 7.11 8.06
N PRO A 133 2.46 6.61 6.87
CA PRO A 133 3.80 6.81 6.35
C PRO A 133 4.21 8.28 6.20
N PHE A 134 3.23 9.20 6.06
CA PHE A 134 3.48 10.63 5.94
C PHE A 134 3.48 11.38 7.26
N SER A 135 3.03 10.76 8.35
CA SER A 135 2.87 11.43 9.66
C SER A 135 4.16 11.98 10.26
N ARG A 136 5.31 11.48 9.82
CA ARG A 136 6.65 11.93 10.25
C ARG A 136 7.41 12.70 9.18
N MET A 137 6.77 12.97 8.05
CA MET A 137 7.34 13.78 7.00
C MET A 137 7.07 15.25 7.31
N SER A 138 8.13 16.03 7.41
CA SER A 138 8.06 17.48 7.53
C SER A 138 8.78 18.11 6.35
N THR A 139 8.32 19.28 5.94
CA THR A 139 8.98 20.03 4.89
C THR A 139 8.99 21.50 5.22
N GLU A 140 10.02 22.18 4.73
CA GLU A 140 9.99 23.63 4.63
C GLU A 140 8.94 24.07 3.60
N ALA A 141 8.35 25.23 3.80
CA ALA A 141 7.37 25.79 2.88
C ALA A 141 7.94 25.86 1.46
N GLY A 142 7.32 25.20 0.48
CA GLY A 142 7.81 25.28 -0.89
C GLY A 142 7.41 24.14 -1.85
N GLY A 143 6.42 23.31 -1.54
CA GLY A 143 5.80 22.39 -2.50
C GLY A 143 6.60 21.12 -2.87
N GLN A 144 7.89 21.05 -2.58
CA GLN A 144 8.72 19.87 -2.87
C GLN A 144 8.38 18.64 -2.01
N ALA A 145 7.67 18.85 -0.91
CA ALA A 145 7.24 17.80 0.00
C ALA A 145 6.42 16.73 -0.70
N VAL A 146 5.44 17.15 -1.46
CA VAL A 146 4.52 16.27 -2.19
C VAL A 146 5.30 15.42 -3.18
N VAL A 147 6.22 16.02 -3.93
CA VAL A 147 7.06 15.29 -4.89
C VAL A 147 7.94 14.25 -4.20
N ARG A 148 8.57 14.61 -3.07
CA ARG A 148 9.41 13.70 -2.28
C ARG A 148 8.63 12.60 -1.57
N ALA A 149 7.36 12.85 -1.24
CA ALA A 149 6.48 11.87 -0.60
C ALA A 149 5.92 10.84 -1.59
N GLN A 150 5.80 11.19 -2.88
CA GLN A 150 5.19 10.34 -3.90
C GLN A 150 5.76 8.90 -3.95
N PRO A 151 7.06 8.64 -3.91
CA PRO A 151 7.61 7.27 -3.94
C PRO A 151 7.16 6.40 -2.76
N PHE A 152 6.82 6.99 -1.62
CA PHE A 152 6.35 6.25 -0.45
C PHE A 152 4.92 5.69 -0.60
N LEU A 153 4.20 6.08 -1.66
CA LEU A 153 2.90 5.52 -2.02
C LEU A 153 3.02 4.23 -2.85
N TRP A 154 4.16 3.95 -3.45
CA TRP A 154 4.30 2.86 -4.42
C TRP A 154 4.22 1.47 -3.78
N LEU A 155 4.85 1.29 -2.62
CA LEU A 155 4.70 0.05 -1.84
C LEU A 155 3.25 -0.16 -1.38
N PRO A 156 2.54 0.82 -0.79
CA PRO A 156 1.11 0.73 -0.50
C PRO A 156 0.24 0.40 -1.71
N CYS A 157 0.51 0.99 -2.88
CA CYS A 157 -0.19 0.62 -4.11
C CYS A 157 -0.05 -0.88 -4.42
N GLY A 158 1.17 -1.39 -4.30
CA GLY A 158 1.44 -2.82 -4.45
C GLY A 158 0.67 -3.66 -3.44
N ILE A 159 0.65 -3.28 -2.16
CA ILE A 159 -0.10 -3.99 -1.11
C ILE A 159 -1.58 -4.07 -1.48
N VAL A 160 -2.19 -2.96 -1.88
CA VAL A 160 -3.59 -2.93 -2.29
C VAL A 160 -3.83 -3.81 -3.51
N ARG A 161 -3.00 -3.69 -4.55
CA ARG A 161 -3.13 -4.49 -5.78
C ARG A 161 -2.95 -5.98 -5.52
N GLY A 162 -1.95 -6.36 -4.72
CA GLY A 162 -1.70 -7.75 -4.35
C GLY A 162 -2.82 -8.35 -3.51
N ALA A 163 -3.37 -7.58 -2.58
CA ALA A 163 -4.51 -7.98 -1.78
C ALA A 163 -5.75 -8.24 -2.64
N LEU A 164 -6.07 -7.34 -3.57
CA LEU A 164 -7.18 -7.50 -4.50
C LEU A 164 -6.99 -8.74 -5.40
N ALA A 165 -5.79 -8.93 -5.94
CA ALA A 165 -5.46 -10.07 -6.78
C ALA A 165 -5.63 -11.41 -6.04
N ALA A 166 -5.20 -11.49 -4.77
CA ALA A 166 -5.38 -12.68 -3.94
C ALA A 166 -6.86 -13.01 -3.66
N MET A 167 -7.73 -12.00 -3.71
CA MET A 167 -9.18 -12.14 -3.60
C MET A 167 -9.90 -12.28 -4.96
N GLY A 168 -9.14 -12.51 -6.05
CA GLY A 168 -9.69 -12.75 -7.39
C GLY A 168 -10.06 -11.49 -8.16
N ILE A 169 -9.72 -10.29 -7.68
CA ILE A 169 -10.02 -9.02 -8.34
C ILE A 169 -8.76 -8.49 -9.03
N GLN A 170 -8.77 -8.49 -10.36
CA GLN A 170 -7.74 -7.82 -11.13
C GLN A 170 -8.02 -6.31 -11.16
N ALA A 171 -7.04 -5.52 -10.75
CA ALA A 171 -7.18 -4.07 -10.68
C ALA A 171 -5.84 -3.36 -10.94
N THR A 172 -5.92 -2.14 -11.43
CA THR A 172 -4.83 -1.17 -11.36
C THR A 172 -5.03 -0.27 -10.14
N VAL A 173 -3.95 0.03 -9.46
CA VAL A 173 -3.95 0.90 -8.28
C VAL A 173 -2.98 2.04 -8.50
N GLN A 174 -3.46 3.25 -8.35
CA GLN A 174 -2.67 4.46 -8.41
C GLN A 174 -2.90 5.25 -7.12
N ALA A 175 -1.87 5.91 -6.63
CA ALA A 175 -2.01 6.77 -5.47
C ALA A 175 -1.33 8.10 -5.71
N GLU A 176 -1.93 9.13 -5.12
CA GLU A 176 -1.44 10.50 -5.18
C GLU A 176 -1.60 11.18 -3.82
N THR A 177 -0.80 12.21 -3.61
CA THR A 177 -0.95 13.13 -2.50
C THR A 177 -0.90 14.56 -3.03
N THR A 178 -1.82 15.38 -2.58
CA THR A 178 -1.86 16.80 -2.89
C THR A 178 -1.41 17.65 -1.71
N GLU A 179 -1.61 17.13 -0.51
CA GLU A 179 -1.25 17.77 0.74
C GLU A 179 -0.91 16.72 1.80
N LEU A 180 0.22 16.89 2.48
CA LEU A 180 0.62 15.99 3.56
C LEU A 180 -0.16 16.32 4.85
N PRO A 181 -0.54 15.32 5.63
CA PRO A 181 -0.26 13.89 5.49
C PRO A 181 -1.34 13.08 4.74
N GLY A 182 -2.14 13.69 3.89
CA GLY A 182 -3.21 13.03 3.14
C GLY A 182 -2.71 12.16 1.99
N ALA A 183 -3.41 11.07 1.69
CA ALA A 183 -3.18 10.21 0.53
C ALA A 183 -4.50 9.74 -0.08
N VAL A 184 -4.56 9.67 -1.40
CA VAL A 184 -5.72 9.20 -2.15
C VAL A 184 -5.31 8.02 -3.02
N PHE A 185 -6.00 6.90 -2.89
CA PHE A 185 -5.77 5.69 -3.67
C PHE A 185 -6.93 5.46 -4.62
N GLN A 186 -6.65 5.38 -5.90
CA GLN A 186 -7.63 5.06 -6.92
C GLN A 186 -7.44 3.61 -7.38
N ILE A 187 -8.48 2.80 -7.23
CA ILE A 187 -8.54 1.42 -7.67
C ILE A 187 -9.46 1.37 -8.89
N LYS A 188 -8.96 0.82 -10.00
CA LYS A 188 -9.77 0.54 -11.19
C LYS A 188 -9.77 -0.95 -11.43
N THR A 189 -10.90 -1.60 -11.20
CA THR A 189 -11.04 -3.03 -11.47
C THR A 189 -11.07 -3.27 -12.98
N ILE A 190 -10.32 -4.26 -13.40
CA ILE A 190 -10.32 -4.73 -14.78
C ILE A 190 -11.44 -5.77 -14.84
N THR A 191 -12.64 -5.35 -15.22
CA THR A 191 -13.72 -6.28 -15.54
C THR A 191 -13.31 -7.03 -16.81
N GLY A 192 -12.80 -8.25 -16.64
CA GLY A 192 -12.75 -9.19 -17.75
C GLY A 192 -14.20 -9.37 -18.25
N LYS A 193 -14.45 -9.09 -19.52
CA LYS A 193 -15.69 -9.58 -20.14
C LYS A 193 -15.71 -11.09 -19.93
N PRO A 194 -16.84 -11.66 -19.51
CA PRO A 194 -17.03 -13.09 -19.46
C PRO A 194 -16.85 -13.71 -20.84
#